data_0e4802ca4340284deefa30582f929506
#
_entry.id   0e4802ca4340284deefa30582f929506
#
_cell.length_a   1.000
_cell.length_b   1.000
_cell.length_c   1.000
_cell.angle_alpha   90.00
_cell.angle_beta   90.00
_cell.angle_gamma   90.00
#
_symmetry.space_group_name_H-M   'P 1'
#
loop_
_entity.id
_entity.type
_entity.pdbx_description
1 polymer ?
#
loop_
_entity_poly.entity_id
_entity_poly.type
_entity_poly.pdbx_seq_one_letter_code
_entity_poly.pdbx_strand_id
1 'polypeptide(L)'
;MKKIMLIGRTSCGKTTLTQKLMNEEVKYKKTQAVSYKSRIIDTPGEYVENKMYYKSLLVLSADAKIIVLVQSAVDGATLFPPKFSTMFPKKEVIGVITKIDLENANVERSRKFLIEAGATEVFTIGLNDEEGLEVIKKRLVMNES
;
A
#
# COMPACT_ATOMS: atom_id res chain seq x y z
N MET A 1 -12.13 12.92 -5.90
CA MET A 1 -10.91 12.17 -6.23
C MET A 1 -10.55 11.25 -5.06
N LYS A 2 -10.38 9.97 -5.34
CA LYS A 2 -10.02 9.00 -4.29
C LYS A 2 -8.57 9.15 -3.88
N LYS A 3 -8.32 9.25 -2.59
CA LYS A 3 -6.96 9.23 -2.06
C LYS A 3 -6.62 7.84 -1.54
N ILE A 4 -5.37 7.49 -1.64
CA ILE A 4 -4.85 6.16 -1.32
C ILE A 4 -3.76 6.33 -0.27
N MET A 5 -3.89 5.63 0.84
CA MET A 5 -2.91 5.70 1.93
C MET A 5 -2.15 4.38 2.02
N LEU A 6 -0.82 4.45 2.00
CA LEU A 6 0.03 3.27 2.13
C LEU A 6 0.59 3.18 3.55
N ILE A 7 0.50 2.00 4.13
CA ILE A 7 1.01 1.72 5.47
C ILE A 7 1.93 0.51 5.39
N GLY A 8 3.12 0.62 5.96
CA GLY A 8 4.07 -0.48 6.00
C GLY A 8 5.29 -0.10 6.82
N ARG A 9 5.93 -1.09 7.41
CA ARG A 9 7.12 -0.85 8.21
C ARG A 9 8.29 -0.38 7.37
N THR A 10 9.30 0.18 8.01
CA THR A 10 10.54 0.55 7.37
C THR A 10 11.12 -0.66 6.64
N SER A 11 11.64 -0.44 5.44
CA SER A 11 12.29 -1.48 4.61
C SER A 11 11.36 -2.55 4.04
N CYS A 12 10.04 -2.34 4.04
CA CYS A 12 9.12 -3.31 3.43
C CYS A 12 8.94 -3.11 1.92
N GLY A 13 9.57 -2.09 1.35
CA GLY A 13 9.39 -1.79 -0.07
C GLY A 13 8.30 -0.76 -0.35
N LYS A 14 7.73 -0.18 0.70
CA LYS A 14 6.66 0.81 0.58
C LYS A 14 7.13 2.07 -0.16
N THR A 15 8.33 2.53 0.13
CA THR A 15 8.89 3.72 -0.55
C THR A 15 9.02 3.48 -2.05
N THR A 16 9.52 2.32 -2.44
CA THR A 16 9.67 1.97 -3.85
C THR A 16 8.32 1.90 -4.53
N LEU A 17 7.36 1.24 -3.90
CA LEU A 17 6.01 1.13 -4.45
C LEU A 17 5.34 2.51 -4.57
N THR A 18 5.44 3.31 -3.51
CA THR A 18 4.91 4.67 -3.48
C THR A 18 5.48 5.49 -4.62
N GLN A 19 6.80 5.41 -4.82
CA GLN A 19 7.47 6.17 -5.86
C GLN A 19 6.98 5.76 -7.25
N LYS A 20 6.83 4.47 -7.49
CA LYS A 20 6.33 3.96 -8.76
C LYS A 20 4.91 4.45 -9.05
N LEU A 21 4.06 4.40 -8.03
CA LEU A 21 2.67 4.87 -8.18
C LEU A 21 2.62 6.37 -8.43
N MET A 22 3.44 7.14 -7.73
CA MET A 22 3.52 8.59 -7.93
C MET A 22 4.02 8.94 -9.33
N ASN A 23 5.00 8.19 -9.84
CA ASN A 23 5.51 8.41 -11.19
C ASN A 23 4.43 8.18 -12.25
N GLU A 24 3.62 7.14 -12.06
CA GLU A 24 2.51 6.87 -12.98
C GLU A 24 1.46 7.97 -12.92
N GLU A 25 1.17 8.47 -11.73
CA GLU A 25 0.22 9.55 -11.54
C GLU A 25 0.69 10.82 -12.23
N VAL A 26 1.97 11.16 -12.12
CA VAL A 26 2.55 12.33 -12.77
C VAL A 26 2.45 12.22 -14.29
N LYS A 27 2.77 11.06 -14.85
CA LYS A 27 2.65 10.82 -16.28
C LYS A 27 1.24 11.07 -16.78
N TYR A 28 0.26 10.56 -16.06
CA TYR A 28 -1.14 10.73 -16.43
C TYR A 28 -1.55 12.20 -16.39
N LYS A 29 -1.20 12.91 -15.32
CA LYS A 29 -1.57 14.32 -15.15
C LYS A 29 -0.92 15.21 -16.19
N LYS A 30 0.30 14.94 -16.60
CA LYS A 30 0.97 15.68 -17.67
C LYS A 30 0.20 15.54 -18.97
N THR A 31 -0.27 14.32 -19.26
CA THR A 31 -1.05 14.06 -20.47
C THR A 31 -2.35 14.86 -20.46
N GLN A 32 -2.96 15.01 -19.32
CA GLN A 32 -4.22 15.72 -19.18
C GLN A 32 -4.07 17.23 -19.14
N ALA A 33 -2.83 17.74 -19.04
CA ALA A 33 -2.56 19.18 -18.98
C ALA A 33 -3.33 19.88 -17.87
N VAL A 34 -3.51 19.22 -16.73
CA VAL A 34 -4.21 19.77 -15.57
C VAL A 34 -3.25 19.93 -14.40
N SER A 35 -3.65 20.73 -13.42
CA SER A 35 -2.86 20.89 -12.20
C SER A 35 -2.68 19.56 -11.52
N TYR A 36 -1.45 19.26 -11.14
CA TYR A 36 -1.12 18.03 -10.46
C TYR A 36 -1.32 18.14 -8.96
N LYS A 37 -2.03 17.19 -8.41
CA LYS A 37 -2.20 17.06 -6.98
C LYS A 37 -2.20 15.57 -6.64
N SER A 38 -1.25 15.15 -5.83
CA SER A 38 -1.09 13.73 -5.51
C SER A 38 -2.29 13.18 -4.75
N ARG A 39 -2.67 11.94 -5.13
CA ARG A 39 -3.67 11.16 -4.42
C ARG A 39 -3.03 10.16 -3.47
N ILE A 40 -1.71 10.11 -3.43
CA ILE A 40 -0.97 9.15 -2.62
C ILE A 40 -0.62 9.77 -1.29
N ILE A 41 -1.02 9.12 -0.22
CA ILE A 41 -0.63 9.49 1.15
C ILE A 41 0.35 8.44 1.62
N ASP A 42 1.63 8.81 1.69
CA ASP A 42 2.66 7.93 2.22
C ASP A 42 2.79 8.17 3.71
N THR A 43 2.87 7.10 4.49
CA THR A 43 3.02 7.22 5.93
C THR A 43 4.43 6.80 6.34
N PRO A 44 5.01 7.44 7.36
CA PRO A 44 6.31 6.98 7.89
C PRO A 44 6.18 5.54 8.39
N GLY A 45 7.20 4.71 8.13
CA GLY A 45 7.19 3.31 8.57
C GLY A 45 7.02 3.18 10.08
N GLU A 46 7.57 4.12 10.83
CA GLU A 46 7.46 4.11 12.28
C GLU A 46 6.03 4.18 12.80
N TYR A 47 5.09 4.69 12.00
CA TYR A 47 3.70 4.81 12.44
C TYR A 47 3.02 3.47 12.65
N VAL A 48 3.44 2.41 11.98
CA VAL A 48 2.93 1.07 12.23
C VAL A 48 3.85 0.29 13.18
N GLU A 49 5.11 0.74 13.31
CA GLU A 49 6.08 0.08 14.18
C GLU A 49 5.83 0.37 15.66
N ASN A 50 5.14 1.45 15.97
CA ASN A 50 4.90 1.87 17.34
C ASN A 50 3.44 2.32 17.51
N LYS A 51 2.73 1.64 18.38
CA LYS A 51 1.30 1.90 18.63
C LYS A 51 0.98 3.34 19.03
N MET A 52 1.95 4.05 19.61
CA MET A 52 1.71 5.44 19.99
C MET A 52 1.39 6.33 18.79
N TYR A 53 1.73 5.89 17.57
CA TYR A 53 1.46 6.64 16.34
C TYR A 53 0.16 6.21 15.66
N TYR A 54 -0.61 5.29 16.25
CA TYR A 54 -1.85 4.82 15.62
C TYR A 54 -2.88 5.95 15.44
N LYS A 55 -2.90 6.91 16.36
CA LYS A 55 -3.76 8.08 16.20
C LYS A 55 -3.38 8.88 14.95
N SER A 56 -2.08 8.98 14.67
CA SER A 56 -1.61 9.67 13.47
C SER A 56 -2.08 8.96 12.21
N LEU A 57 -2.08 7.62 12.21
CA LEU A 57 -2.61 6.85 11.10
C LEU A 57 -4.09 7.14 10.90
N LEU A 58 -4.85 7.20 11.98
CA LEU A 58 -6.28 7.51 11.90
C LEU A 58 -6.53 8.88 11.31
N VAL A 59 -5.77 9.88 11.77
CA VAL A 59 -5.91 11.25 11.26
C VAL A 59 -5.64 11.30 9.77
N LEU A 60 -4.54 10.67 9.32
CA LEU A 60 -4.19 10.66 7.91
C LEU A 60 -5.22 9.90 7.07
N SER A 61 -5.82 8.87 7.63
CA SER A 61 -6.80 8.05 6.90
C SER A 61 -8.10 8.78 6.60
N ALA A 62 -8.36 9.89 7.29
CA ALA A 62 -9.63 10.62 7.09
C ALA A 62 -9.87 10.99 5.63
N ASP A 63 -8.80 11.33 4.90
CA ASP A 63 -8.90 11.72 3.50
C ASP A 63 -8.76 10.54 2.53
N ALA A 64 -8.49 9.34 3.02
CA ALA A 64 -8.26 8.18 2.17
C ALA A 64 -9.54 7.39 1.96
N LYS A 65 -9.69 6.83 0.76
CA LYS A 65 -10.76 5.88 0.44
C LYS A 65 -10.25 4.45 0.45
N ILE A 66 -8.96 4.29 0.12
CA ILE A 66 -8.33 2.98 0.05
C ILE A 66 -7.10 2.98 0.96
N ILE A 67 -6.99 1.96 1.80
CA ILE A 67 -5.83 1.73 2.65
C ILE A 67 -5.08 0.54 2.07
N VAL A 68 -3.79 0.72 1.80
CA VAL A 68 -2.93 -0.34 1.26
C VAL A 68 -1.95 -0.77 2.33
N LEU A 69 -2.05 -2.01 2.77
CA LEU A 69 -1.12 -2.59 3.74
C LEU A 69 0.03 -3.26 2.96
N VAL A 70 1.24 -2.77 3.15
CA VAL A 70 2.41 -3.24 2.41
C VAL A 70 3.24 -4.18 3.30
N GLN A 71 3.46 -5.39 2.81
CA GLN A 71 4.18 -6.45 3.54
C GLN A 71 5.28 -7.01 2.64
N SER A 72 6.51 -7.12 3.18
CA SER A 72 7.59 -7.75 2.44
C SER A 72 7.44 -9.27 2.47
N ALA A 73 7.63 -9.91 1.32
CA ALA A 73 7.56 -11.37 1.22
C ALA A 73 8.68 -12.07 1.98
N VAL A 74 9.76 -11.36 2.29
CA VAL A 74 10.90 -11.95 3.02
C VAL A 74 10.80 -11.74 4.53
N ASP A 75 9.82 -10.97 4.98
CA ASP A 75 9.65 -10.70 6.41
C ASP A 75 8.88 -11.85 7.07
N GLY A 76 9.52 -12.49 8.04
CA GLY A 76 8.92 -13.61 8.76
C GLY A 76 7.86 -13.23 9.79
N ALA A 77 7.66 -11.94 10.01
CA ALA A 77 6.70 -11.43 10.96
C ALA A 77 5.91 -10.28 10.34
N THR A 78 4.82 -9.90 10.97
CA THR A 78 4.04 -8.76 10.52
C THR A 78 3.77 -7.81 11.68
N LEU A 79 3.68 -6.52 11.37
CA LEU A 79 3.30 -5.50 12.34
C LEU A 79 1.80 -5.20 12.30
N PHE A 80 1.07 -5.83 11.37
CA PHE A 80 -0.37 -5.66 11.28
C PHE A 80 -1.06 -6.71 12.15
N PRO A 81 -1.62 -6.32 13.30
CA PRO A 81 -2.32 -7.30 14.13
C PRO A 81 -3.60 -7.81 13.43
N PRO A 82 -4.12 -8.96 13.85
CA PRO A 82 -5.38 -9.45 13.30
C PRO A 82 -6.46 -8.37 13.40
N LYS A 83 -7.24 -8.26 12.32
CA LYS A 83 -8.33 -7.28 12.22
C LYS A 83 -7.87 -5.82 12.28
N PHE A 84 -6.62 -5.57 11.89
CA PHE A 84 -6.08 -4.20 11.84
C PHE A 84 -6.99 -3.28 11.02
N SER A 85 -7.64 -3.80 9.99
CA SER A 85 -8.54 -3.04 9.13
C SER A 85 -9.70 -2.39 9.88
N THR A 86 -10.03 -2.88 11.08
CA THR A 86 -11.12 -2.29 11.86
C THR A 86 -10.81 -0.89 12.35
N MET A 87 -9.54 -0.49 12.30
CA MET A 87 -9.14 0.90 12.57
C MET A 87 -9.68 1.87 11.51
N PHE A 88 -10.03 1.36 10.33
CA PHE A 88 -10.40 2.19 9.19
C PHE A 88 -11.80 1.83 8.70
N PRO A 89 -12.84 2.05 9.53
CA PRO A 89 -14.19 1.69 9.14
C PRO A 89 -14.63 2.46 7.90
N LYS A 90 -15.38 1.79 7.02
CA LYS A 90 -15.88 2.36 5.77
C LYS A 90 -14.80 2.65 4.73
N LYS A 91 -13.59 2.14 4.94
CA LYS A 91 -12.52 2.26 3.95
C LYS A 91 -12.29 0.89 3.31
N GLU A 92 -11.87 0.88 2.06
CA GLU A 92 -11.40 -0.35 1.43
C GLU A 92 -9.99 -0.63 1.95
N VAL A 93 -9.73 -1.84 2.40
CA VAL A 93 -8.38 -2.23 2.85
C VAL A 93 -7.90 -3.37 1.98
N ILE A 94 -6.80 -3.15 1.26
CA ILE A 94 -6.17 -4.16 0.42
C ILE A 94 -4.73 -4.35 0.87
N GLY A 95 -4.11 -5.43 0.42
CA GLY A 95 -2.72 -5.72 0.74
C GLY A 95 -1.87 -5.81 -0.51
N VAL A 96 -0.59 -5.45 -0.37
CA VAL A 96 0.42 -5.64 -1.41
C VAL A 96 1.62 -6.33 -0.79
N ILE A 97 2.03 -7.44 -1.39
CA ILE A 97 3.22 -8.18 -0.98
C ILE A 97 4.35 -7.80 -1.93
N THR A 98 5.42 -7.23 -1.37
CA THR A 98 6.58 -6.79 -2.14
C THR A 98 7.69 -7.82 -2.11
N LYS A 99 8.72 -7.62 -2.94
CA LYS A 99 9.95 -8.42 -2.93
C LYS A 99 9.72 -9.91 -3.20
N ILE A 100 8.71 -10.21 -4.01
CA ILE A 100 8.37 -11.61 -4.31
C ILE A 100 9.45 -12.29 -5.17
N ASP A 101 10.32 -11.52 -5.78
CA ASP A 101 11.42 -12.01 -6.62
C ASP A 101 12.66 -12.42 -5.84
N LEU A 102 12.69 -12.12 -4.54
CA LEU A 102 13.85 -12.48 -3.73
C LEU A 102 13.84 -13.97 -3.36
N GLU A 103 15.03 -14.54 -3.21
CA GLU A 103 15.20 -15.98 -3.00
C GLU A 103 14.46 -16.52 -1.78
N ASN A 104 14.43 -15.75 -0.70
CA ASN A 104 13.79 -16.18 0.54
C ASN A 104 12.36 -15.68 0.69
N ALA A 105 11.73 -15.26 -0.41
CA ALA A 105 10.36 -14.78 -0.37
C ALA A 105 9.39 -15.92 -0.03
N ASN A 106 8.41 -15.62 0.82
CA ASN A 106 7.35 -16.55 1.16
C ASN A 106 6.01 -15.84 1.01
N VAL A 107 5.45 -15.92 -0.19
CA VAL A 107 4.22 -15.23 -0.54
C VAL A 107 3.02 -15.74 0.28
N GLU A 108 2.93 -17.04 0.47
CA GLU A 108 1.79 -17.61 1.19
C GLU A 108 1.73 -17.14 2.65
N ARG A 109 2.86 -17.10 3.32
CA ARG A 109 2.92 -16.60 4.69
C ARG A 109 2.51 -15.12 4.75
N SER A 110 3.02 -14.33 3.82
CA SER A 110 2.72 -12.90 3.78
C SER A 110 1.25 -12.65 3.45
N ARG A 111 0.69 -13.42 2.53
CA ARG A 111 -0.73 -13.35 2.20
C ARG A 111 -1.60 -13.62 3.43
N LYS A 112 -1.24 -14.65 4.20
CA LYS A 112 -1.97 -14.99 5.41
C LYS A 112 -1.94 -13.84 6.42
N PHE A 113 -0.79 -13.21 6.59
CA PHE A 113 -0.67 -12.04 7.47
C PHE A 113 -1.65 -10.95 7.07
N LEU A 114 -1.69 -10.64 5.76
CA LEU A 114 -2.54 -9.55 5.28
C LEU A 114 -4.02 -9.87 5.36
N ILE A 115 -4.40 -11.11 5.07
CA ILE A 115 -5.79 -11.52 5.17
C ILE A 115 -6.26 -11.49 6.62
N GLU A 116 -5.44 -11.95 7.55
CA GLU A 116 -5.75 -11.89 8.98
C GLU A 116 -5.87 -10.45 9.47
N ALA A 117 -5.10 -9.54 8.88
CA ALA A 117 -5.18 -8.11 9.21
C ALA A 117 -6.46 -7.47 8.64
N GLY A 118 -7.16 -8.15 7.78
CA GLY A 118 -8.44 -7.67 7.23
C GLY A 118 -8.40 -7.20 5.80
N ALA A 119 -7.30 -7.42 5.07
CA ALA A 119 -7.25 -7.07 3.65
C ALA A 119 -8.24 -7.94 2.88
N THR A 120 -9.06 -7.32 2.05
CA THR A 120 -10.07 -8.02 1.26
C THR A 120 -9.51 -8.57 -0.04
N GLU A 121 -8.40 -8.01 -0.50
CA GLU A 121 -7.68 -8.44 -1.69
C GLU A 121 -6.20 -8.30 -1.42
N VAL A 122 -5.39 -9.17 -2.04
CA VAL A 122 -3.94 -9.13 -1.87
C VAL A 122 -3.29 -9.22 -3.25
N PHE A 123 -2.37 -8.30 -3.51
CA PHE A 123 -1.61 -8.23 -4.76
C PHE A 123 -0.14 -8.50 -4.47
N THR A 124 0.60 -8.89 -5.50
CA THR A 124 2.04 -9.19 -5.35
C THR A 124 2.84 -8.38 -6.36
N ILE A 125 4.06 -8.02 -6.01
CA ILE A 125 4.93 -7.26 -6.90
C ILE A 125 6.40 -7.54 -6.61
N GLY A 126 7.19 -7.71 -7.68
CA GLY A 126 8.65 -7.81 -7.60
C GLY A 126 9.30 -6.47 -7.95
N LEU A 127 10.63 -6.44 -7.99
CA LEU A 127 11.38 -5.19 -8.17
C LEU A 127 11.11 -4.53 -9.53
N ASN A 128 11.23 -5.28 -10.61
CA ASN A 128 11.03 -4.75 -11.96
C ASN A 128 9.78 -5.37 -12.59
N ASP A 129 8.74 -5.48 -11.82
CA ASP A 129 7.53 -6.20 -12.16
C ASP A 129 6.48 -5.23 -12.71
N GLU A 130 6.56 -4.95 -14.01
CA GLU A 130 5.63 -4.03 -14.65
C GLU A 130 4.21 -4.59 -14.70
N GLU A 131 4.06 -5.91 -14.84
CA GLU A 131 2.74 -6.53 -14.82
C GLU A 131 2.08 -6.39 -13.45
N GLY A 132 2.85 -6.63 -12.38
CA GLY A 132 2.35 -6.46 -11.01
C GLY A 132 1.95 -5.02 -10.75
N LEU A 133 2.78 -4.07 -11.19
CA LEU A 133 2.47 -2.66 -11.05
C LEU A 133 1.19 -2.30 -11.79
N GLU A 134 1.02 -2.81 -13.01
CA GLU A 134 -0.17 -2.51 -13.82
C GLU A 134 -1.44 -3.03 -13.15
N VAL A 135 -1.41 -4.23 -12.58
CA VAL A 135 -2.55 -4.80 -11.89
C VAL A 135 -2.92 -3.94 -10.68
N ILE A 136 -1.92 -3.55 -9.89
CA ILE A 136 -2.14 -2.70 -8.72
C ILE A 136 -2.69 -1.35 -9.15
N LYS A 137 -2.10 -0.76 -10.17
CA LYS A 137 -2.50 0.53 -10.70
C LYS A 137 -3.98 0.52 -11.15
N LYS A 138 -4.39 -0.52 -11.84
CA LYS A 138 -5.78 -0.67 -12.27
C LYS A 138 -6.73 -0.78 -11.09
N ARG A 139 -6.35 -1.55 -10.09
CA ARG A 139 -7.18 -1.71 -8.90
C ARG A 139 -7.34 -0.38 -8.16
N LEU A 140 -6.29 0.43 -8.10
CA LEU A 140 -6.31 1.72 -7.43
C LEU A 140 -6.87 2.84 -8.30
N VAL A 141 -7.16 2.55 -9.54
CA VAL A 141 -7.74 3.50 -10.53
C VAL A 141 -6.87 4.74 -10.69
N MET A 142 -5.55 4.53 -10.75
CA MET A 142 -4.58 5.65 -10.82
C MET A 142 -4.67 6.44 -12.12
N ASN A 143 -5.26 5.86 -13.17
CA ASN A 143 -5.38 6.48 -14.48
C ASN A 143 -6.72 7.20 -14.70
N GLU A 144 -7.61 7.20 -13.73
CA GLU A 144 -8.88 7.88 -13.86
C GLU A 144 -8.76 9.34 -13.46
N SER A 145 -9.40 10.18 -14.21
CA SER A 145 -9.47 11.61 -13.91
C SER A 145 -10.60 11.93 -12.95
#